data_2de79e0007b4bce54ee4063dbaadf662
#
_entry.id   2de79e0007b4bce54ee4063dbaadf662
#
_cell.length_a   1.000
_cell.length_b   1.000
_cell.length_c   1.000
_cell.angle_alpha   90.00
_cell.angle_beta   90.00
_cell.angle_gamma   90.00
#
_symmetry.space_group_name_H-M   'P 1'
#
loop_
_entity.id
_entity.type
_entity.pdbx_description
1 polymer ?
#
loop_
_entity_poly.entity_id
_entity_poly.type
_entity_poly.pdbx_seq_one_letter_code
_entity_poly.pdbx_strand_id
1 'polypeptide(L)'
;MHAWLFALLAAAFVLYTDDYVIAGILPELANDLGVTEGEAGQLVTVFSVTVALAAPVAAVALARAPRRHLFAVALLVFVAANAAAASTPSFAVLMVLRIVAAFAAASTTPAIFAFAARHAPAEKVGRYIAVVALGVTGSIAAGVPVGTWVGSAFGWRATFTAMAVAGALVLLAVFVTLPRQNGPDETPVLREQLRILGRRPILLGLLANCVLMTGSMMMLTYLAPYLAAATTAGVEERALTFSLSGIAGIVGIWLGGIATDKWGADRTLLFGIGAIVATMIALWALWAARPAPLPVVLAVATVWGGMAFWNSPAIQARLHLLAGPVSGQALALNTSGTYLGVSIGAALGGLALSGHGVGALPLTAAGFALGALVLLAFARQADTATHQMR
;
A
#
# COMPACT_ATOMS: atom_id res chain seq x y z
N MET A 1 19.88 6.73 17.71
CA MET A 1 18.56 6.98 17.10
C MET A 1 17.58 7.23 18.25
N HIS A 2 16.63 8.14 18.06
CA HIS A 2 15.70 8.56 19.12
C HIS A 2 14.54 7.56 19.28
N ALA A 3 14.07 7.33 20.51
CA ALA A 3 12.97 6.41 20.80
C ALA A 3 11.67 6.72 20.04
N TRP A 4 11.37 8.01 19.85
CA TRP A 4 10.20 8.46 19.06
C TRP A 4 10.23 8.00 17.60
N LEU A 5 11.42 7.84 17.00
CA LEU A 5 11.53 7.38 15.61
C LEU A 5 11.15 5.90 15.47
N PHE A 6 11.50 5.08 16.47
CA PHE A 6 11.05 3.68 16.54
C PHE A 6 9.55 3.56 16.83
N ALA A 7 8.99 4.48 17.63
CA ALA A 7 7.55 4.55 17.83
C ALA A 7 6.80 4.88 16.53
N LEU A 8 7.34 5.78 15.68
CA LEU A 8 6.76 6.09 14.38
C LEU A 8 6.93 4.93 13.37
N LEU A 9 8.07 4.22 13.39
CA LEU A 9 8.24 2.98 12.62
C LEU A 9 7.19 1.95 13.02
N ALA A 10 7.00 1.73 14.33
CA ALA A 10 6.00 0.79 14.84
C ALA A 10 4.58 1.23 14.47
N ALA A 11 4.28 2.54 14.51
CA ALA A 11 3.00 3.08 14.07
C ALA A 11 2.75 2.80 12.58
N ALA A 12 3.73 3.08 11.72
CA ALA A 12 3.65 2.74 10.30
C ALA A 12 3.47 1.24 10.09
N PHE A 13 4.25 0.41 10.80
CA PHE A 13 4.13 -1.06 10.71
C PHE A 13 2.73 -1.55 11.06
N VAL A 14 2.15 -1.10 12.16
CA VAL A 14 0.82 -1.55 12.62
C VAL A 14 -0.29 -1.06 11.69
N LEU A 15 -0.27 0.23 11.30
CA LEU A 15 -1.29 0.80 10.42
C LEU A 15 -1.29 0.13 9.02
N TYR A 16 -0.11 -0.13 8.45
CA TYR A 16 -0.01 -0.80 7.17
C TYR A 16 -0.22 -2.32 7.27
N THR A 17 0.08 -2.94 8.43
CA THR A 17 -0.29 -4.35 8.65
C THR A 17 -1.81 -4.50 8.65
N ASP A 18 -2.53 -3.61 9.32
CA ASP A 18 -4.01 -3.61 9.32
C ASP A 18 -4.60 -3.41 7.93
N ASP A 19 -3.97 -2.56 7.09
CA ASP A 19 -4.37 -2.34 5.71
C ASP A 19 -4.24 -3.63 4.86
N TYR A 20 -3.08 -4.29 4.93
CA TYR A 20 -2.75 -5.41 4.06
C TYR A 20 -3.16 -6.79 4.59
N VAL A 21 -3.38 -6.95 5.90
CA VAL A 21 -3.61 -8.27 6.52
C VAL A 21 -4.89 -8.95 6.03
N ILE A 22 -5.88 -8.17 5.57
CA ILE A 22 -7.11 -8.70 4.98
C ILE A 22 -6.79 -9.67 3.83
N ALA A 23 -5.80 -9.37 2.99
CA ALA A 23 -5.39 -10.24 1.90
C ALA A 23 -4.94 -11.64 2.37
N GLY A 24 -4.37 -11.72 3.57
CA GLY A 24 -3.89 -12.98 4.16
C GLY A 24 -4.97 -13.81 4.82
N ILE A 25 -6.03 -13.18 5.37
CA ILE A 25 -7.12 -13.85 6.10
C ILE A 25 -8.45 -13.88 5.33
N LEU A 26 -8.43 -13.48 4.06
CA LEU A 26 -9.62 -13.25 3.25
C LEU A 26 -10.48 -14.52 3.09
N PRO A 27 -9.95 -15.72 2.81
CA PRO A 27 -10.76 -16.93 2.70
C PRO A 27 -11.46 -17.32 4.01
N GLU A 28 -10.73 -17.24 5.14
CA GLU A 28 -11.25 -17.58 6.47
C GLU A 28 -12.35 -16.61 6.90
N LEU A 29 -12.17 -15.32 6.64
CA LEU A 29 -13.13 -14.27 6.93
C LEU A 29 -14.40 -14.43 6.07
N ALA A 30 -14.24 -14.68 4.77
CA ALA A 30 -15.37 -14.88 3.84
C ALA A 30 -16.24 -16.07 4.27
N ASN A 31 -15.59 -17.19 4.60
CA ASN A 31 -16.28 -18.40 5.03
C ASN A 31 -17.06 -18.20 6.34
N ASP A 32 -16.44 -17.56 7.35
CA ASP A 32 -17.06 -17.36 8.67
C ASP A 32 -18.24 -16.36 8.63
N LEU A 33 -18.13 -15.32 7.80
CA LEU A 33 -19.20 -14.31 7.64
C LEU A 33 -20.26 -14.68 6.59
N GLY A 34 -20.10 -15.82 5.90
CA GLY A 34 -21.04 -16.30 4.88
C GLY A 34 -21.11 -15.41 3.64
N VAL A 35 -20.01 -14.78 3.28
CA VAL A 35 -19.89 -13.92 2.08
C VAL A 35 -18.89 -14.54 1.09
N THR A 36 -18.93 -14.09 -0.16
CA THR A 36 -17.96 -14.52 -1.15
C THR A 36 -16.59 -13.85 -0.90
N GLU A 37 -15.51 -14.45 -1.38
CA GLU A 37 -14.18 -13.85 -1.32
C GLU A 37 -14.12 -12.50 -2.06
N GLY A 38 -14.91 -12.34 -3.14
CA GLY A 38 -15.06 -11.08 -3.85
C GLY A 38 -15.71 -10.00 -2.99
N GLU A 39 -16.75 -10.34 -2.22
CA GLU A 39 -17.39 -9.43 -1.25
C GLU A 39 -16.42 -9.11 -0.10
N ALA A 40 -15.74 -10.11 0.45
CA ALA A 40 -14.74 -9.90 1.49
C ALA A 40 -13.61 -8.94 1.06
N GLY A 41 -13.19 -9.00 -0.20
CA GLY A 41 -12.22 -8.08 -0.80
C GLY A 41 -12.69 -6.61 -0.80
N GLN A 42 -14.00 -6.33 -0.69
CA GLN A 42 -14.52 -4.96 -0.58
C GLN A 42 -14.11 -4.28 0.74
N LEU A 43 -13.66 -5.04 1.75
CA LEU A 43 -13.04 -4.47 2.96
C LEU A 43 -11.75 -3.70 2.64
N VAL A 44 -10.97 -4.16 1.65
CA VAL A 44 -9.80 -3.45 1.14
C VAL A 44 -10.24 -2.24 0.31
N THR A 45 -11.28 -2.40 -0.52
CA THR A 45 -11.85 -1.31 -1.34
C THR A 45 -12.26 -0.12 -0.48
N VAL A 46 -13.11 -0.35 0.54
CA VAL A 46 -13.63 0.75 1.37
C VAL A 46 -12.55 1.40 2.22
N PHE A 47 -11.59 0.62 2.71
CA PHE A 47 -10.44 1.16 3.44
C PHE A 47 -9.62 2.07 2.52
N SER A 48 -9.22 1.59 1.37
CA SER A 48 -8.32 2.29 0.46
C SER A 48 -8.96 3.52 -0.19
N VAL A 49 -10.25 3.46 -0.61
CA VAL A 49 -10.94 4.65 -1.11
C VAL A 49 -11.09 5.71 -0.02
N THR A 50 -11.34 5.29 1.22
CA THR A 50 -11.41 6.20 2.35
C THR A 50 -10.07 6.89 2.57
N VAL A 51 -8.96 6.16 2.57
CA VAL A 51 -7.61 6.74 2.68
C VAL A 51 -7.32 7.68 1.50
N ALA A 52 -7.62 7.27 0.25
CA ALA A 52 -7.38 8.07 -0.94
C ALA A 52 -8.04 9.46 -0.88
N LEU A 53 -9.27 9.51 -0.38
CA LEU A 53 -10.07 10.74 -0.30
C LEU A 53 -9.78 11.53 0.99
N ALA A 54 -9.64 10.84 2.12
CA ALA A 54 -9.50 11.48 3.41
C ALA A 54 -8.08 12.02 3.67
N ALA A 55 -7.01 11.37 3.16
CA ALA A 55 -5.66 11.79 3.46
C ALA A 55 -5.31 13.22 3.00
N PRO A 56 -5.65 13.67 1.78
CA PRO A 56 -5.42 15.06 1.37
C PRO A 56 -6.22 16.06 2.21
N VAL A 57 -7.46 15.71 2.54
CA VAL A 57 -8.34 16.56 3.36
C VAL A 57 -7.82 16.64 4.79
N ALA A 58 -7.45 15.50 5.39
CA ALA A 58 -6.89 15.43 6.74
C ALA A 58 -5.56 16.21 6.84
N ALA A 59 -4.71 16.14 5.82
CA ALA A 59 -3.45 16.87 5.78
C ALA A 59 -3.65 18.38 5.89
N VAL A 60 -4.72 18.91 5.29
CA VAL A 60 -5.08 20.34 5.37
C VAL A 60 -5.82 20.65 6.68
N ALA A 61 -6.88 19.90 6.98
CA ALA A 61 -7.76 20.18 8.11
C ALA A 61 -7.04 20.03 9.47
N LEU A 62 -6.11 19.07 9.56
CA LEU A 62 -5.39 18.74 10.78
C LEU A 62 -3.96 19.30 10.82
N ALA A 63 -3.57 20.15 9.84
CA ALA A 63 -2.23 20.73 9.78
C ALA A 63 -1.85 21.50 11.04
N ARG A 64 -2.81 22.22 11.65
CA ARG A 64 -2.62 23.01 12.87
C ARG A 64 -2.77 22.22 14.18
N ALA A 65 -3.21 20.96 14.10
CA ALA A 65 -3.40 20.14 15.29
C ALA A 65 -2.04 19.74 15.90
N PRO A 66 -1.89 19.81 17.24
CA PRO A 66 -0.68 19.33 17.90
C PRO A 66 -0.46 17.84 17.56
N ARG A 67 0.68 17.49 16.98
CA ARG A 67 0.95 16.16 16.42
C ARG A 67 0.77 15.03 17.43
N ARG A 68 1.15 15.28 18.69
CA ARG A 68 0.97 14.31 19.77
C ARG A 68 -0.51 13.98 20.02
N HIS A 69 -1.39 14.98 20.00
CA HIS A 69 -2.83 14.78 20.16
C HIS A 69 -3.44 14.12 18.93
N LEU A 70 -3.03 14.55 17.73
CA LEU A 70 -3.47 13.93 16.48
C LEU A 70 -3.19 12.43 16.46
N PHE A 71 -1.94 12.04 16.72
CA PHE A 71 -1.56 10.63 16.75
C PHE A 71 -2.26 9.86 17.88
N ALA A 72 -2.40 10.46 19.07
CA ALA A 72 -3.08 9.81 20.18
C ALA A 72 -4.56 9.53 19.88
N VAL A 73 -5.28 10.53 19.36
CA VAL A 73 -6.70 10.38 19.01
C VAL A 73 -6.89 9.40 17.87
N ALA A 74 -6.11 9.53 16.79
CA ALA A 74 -6.23 8.63 15.66
C ALA A 74 -5.87 7.17 16.01
N LEU A 75 -4.80 6.94 16.78
CA LEU A 75 -4.46 5.60 17.26
C LEU A 75 -5.50 5.05 18.23
N LEU A 76 -6.12 5.88 19.08
CA LEU A 76 -7.23 5.46 19.94
C LEU A 76 -8.44 5.02 19.11
N VAL A 77 -8.82 5.80 18.07
CA VAL A 77 -9.89 5.43 17.14
C VAL A 77 -9.55 4.13 16.40
N PHE A 78 -8.31 3.98 15.95
CA PHE A 78 -7.81 2.75 15.32
C PHE A 78 -7.95 1.54 16.24
N VAL A 79 -7.52 1.66 17.50
CA VAL A 79 -7.63 0.59 18.52
C VAL A 79 -9.09 0.23 18.77
N ALA A 80 -9.96 1.24 18.95
CA ALA A 80 -11.38 1.01 19.18
C ALA A 80 -12.06 0.33 17.97
N ALA A 81 -11.74 0.76 16.76
CA ALA A 81 -12.27 0.16 15.53
C ALA A 81 -11.85 -1.31 15.39
N ASN A 82 -10.58 -1.62 15.63
CA ASN A 82 -10.07 -2.99 15.56
C ASN A 82 -10.62 -3.88 16.70
N ALA A 83 -10.74 -3.37 17.91
CA ALA A 83 -11.36 -4.10 19.02
C ALA A 83 -12.84 -4.40 18.73
N ALA A 84 -13.59 -3.46 18.15
CA ALA A 84 -14.96 -3.68 17.72
C ALA A 84 -15.04 -4.68 16.54
N ALA A 85 -14.12 -4.61 15.59
CA ALA A 85 -14.02 -5.55 14.46
C ALA A 85 -13.80 -7.00 14.94
N ALA A 86 -12.99 -7.19 15.99
CA ALA A 86 -12.75 -8.49 16.60
C ALA A 86 -14.01 -9.15 17.21
N SER A 87 -15.02 -8.37 17.54
CA SER A 87 -16.24 -8.86 18.21
C SER A 87 -17.49 -8.88 17.31
N THR A 88 -17.42 -8.33 16.10
CA THR A 88 -18.61 -8.24 15.24
C THR A 88 -18.91 -9.55 14.49
N PRO A 89 -20.20 -10.00 14.47
CA PRO A 89 -20.64 -11.08 13.61
C PRO A 89 -21.15 -10.59 12.23
N SER A 90 -21.19 -9.27 12.00
CA SER A 90 -21.81 -8.67 10.82
C SER A 90 -20.77 -8.11 9.85
N PHE A 91 -20.82 -8.58 8.59
CA PHE A 91 -19.99 -8.04 7.51
C PHE A 91 -20.23 -6.55 7.29
N ALA A 92 -21.47 -6.08 7.32
CA ALA A 92 -21.79 -4.66 7.15
C ALA A 92 -21.21 -3.78 8.27
N VAL A 93 -21.23 -4.25 9.52
CA VAL A 93 -20.60 -3.54 10.64
C VAL A 93 -19.08 -3.53 10.45
N LEU A 94 -18.48 -4.64 10.02
CA LEU A 94 -17.06 -4.72 9.73
C LEU A 94 -16.65 -3.71 8.65
N MET A 95 -17.44 -3.55 7.58
CA MET A 95 -17.24 -2.54 6.54
C MET A 95 -17.18 -1.11 7.13
N VAL A 96 -18.12 -0.76 8.01
CA VAL A 96 -18.12 0.55 8.68
C VAL A 96 -16.89 0.73 9.55
N LEU A 97 -16.50 -0.31 10.30
CA LEU A 97 -15.32 -0.26 11.15
C LEU A 97 -14.03 -0.12 10.35
N ARG A 98 -13.97 -0.70 9.15
CA ARG A 98 -12.85 -0.51 8.19
C ARG A 98 -12.78 0.94 7.71
N ILE A 99 -13.92 1.59 7.45
CA ILE A 99 -13.95 3.02 7.11
C ILE A 99 -13.42 3.87 8.27
N VAL A 100 -13.82 3.57 9.51
CA VAL A 100 -13.36 4.28 10.71
C VAL A 100 -11.84 4.10 10.91
N ALA A 101 -11.34 2.87 10.78
CA ALA A 101 -9.90 2.59 10.85
C ALA A 101 -9.12 3.31 9.73
N ALA A 102 -9.68 3.38 8.52
CA ALA A 102 -9.09 4.08 7.39
C ALA A 102 -8.98 5.60 7.61
N PHE A 103 -9.97 6.23 8.24
CA PHE A 103 -9.86 7.65 8.63
C PHE A 103 -8.72 7.88 9.64
N ALA A 104 -8.53 6.99 10.59
CA ALA A 104 -7.41 7.05 11.51
C ALA A 104 -6.07 6.91 10.78
N ALA A 105 -5.94 5.96 9.87
CA ALA A 105 -4.74 5.76 9.04
C ALA A 105 -4.49 6.96 8.13
N ALA A 106 -5.50 7.48 7.43
CA ALA A 106 -5.42 8.64 6.55
C ALA A 106 -4.93 9.91 7.29
N SER A 107 -5.34 10.07 8.54
CA SER A 107 -4.95 11.21 9.38
C SER A 107 -3.51 11.11 9.88
N THR A 108 -3.00 9.90 10.09
CA THR A 108 -1.71 9.66 10.73
C THR A 108 -0.58 9.41 9.74
N THR A 109 -0.80 8.64 8.68
CA THR A 109 0.26 8.19 7.78
C THR A 109 1.09 9.34 7.17
N PRO A 110 0.50 10.37 6.55
CA PRO A 110 1.28 11.50 6.03
C PRO A 110 1.99 12.27 7.15
N ALA A 111 1.33 12.40 8.30
CA ALA A 111 1.85 13.13 9.45
C ALA A 111 3.07 12.43 10.10
N ILE A 112 3.12 11.10 10.10
CA ILE A 112 4.26 10.31 10.59
C ILE A 112 5.52 10.64 9.77
N PHE A 113 5.42 10.61 8.44
CA PHE A 113 6.54 10.91 7.55
C PHE A 113 6.98 12.38 7.67
N ALA A 114 6.03 13.32 7.70
CA ALA A 114 6.30 14.75 7.87
C ALA A 114 6.99 15.03 9.21
N PHE A 115 6.52 14.39 10.30
CA PHE A 115 7.13 14.53 11.61
C PHE A 115 8.56 13.99 11.64
N ALA A 116 8.80 12.82 11.05
CA ALA A 116 10.13 12.22 10.96
C ALA A 116 11.10 13.11 10.16
N ALA A 117 10.66 13.66 9.02
CA ALA A 117 11.46 14.58 8.21
C ALA A 117 11.81 15.86 8.96
N ARG A 118 10.86 16.48 9.65
CA ARG A 118 11.04 17.76 10.36
C ARG A 118 11.97 17.66 11.57
N HIS A 119 11.94 16.54 12.30
CA HIS A 119 12.75 16.34 13.50
C HIS A 119 14.08 15.64 13.23
N ALA A 120 14.35 15.32 11.96
CA ALA A 120 15.66 14.79 11.56
C ALA A 120 16.71 15.90 11.48
N PRO A 121 17.99 15.61 11.84
CA PRO A 121 19.10 16.48 11.45
C PRO A 121 19.14 16.66 9.93
N ALA A 122 19.50 17.86 9.45
CA ALA A 122 19.44 18.21 8.02
C ALA A 122 20.17 17.18 7.12
N GLU A 123 21.30 16.65 7.58
CA GLU A 123 22.11 15.66 6.85
C GLU A 123 21.57 14.23 6.93
N LYS A 124 20.49 13.98 7.73
CA LYS A 124 19.96 12.64 8.01
C LYS A 124 18.46 12.49 7.70
N VAL A 125 17.85 13.48 7.05
CA VAL A 125 16.41 13.46 6.75
C VAL A 125 16.01 12.19 5.99
N GLY A 126 16.74 11.84 4.93
CA GLY A 126 16.49 10.62 4.16
C GLY A 126 16.55 9.35 5.02
N ARG A 127 17.50 9.26 5.95
CA ARG A 127 17.63 8.12 6.87
C ARG A 127 16.45 8.00 7.83
N TYR A 128 15.91 9.11 8.32
CA TYR A 128 14.76 9.10 9.24
C TYR A 128 13.48 8.68 8.50
N ILE A 129 13.29 9.19 7.29
CA ILE A 129 12.18 8.77 6.42
C ILE A 129 12.30 7.28 6.08
N ALA A 130 13.50 6.79 5.74
CA ALA A 130 13.74 5.39 5.43
C ALA A 130 13.42 4.46 6.62
N VAL A 131 13.74 4.87 7.85
CA VAL A 131 13.38 4.09 9.05
C VAL A 131 11.86 3.95 9.19
N VAL A 132 11.10 5.01 8.96
CA VAL A 132 9.62 4.93 8.98
C VAL A 132 9.12 4.06 7.82
N ALA A 133 9.70 4.19 6.63
CA ALA A 133 9.33 3.41 5.45
C ALA A 133 9.59 1.90 5.62
N LEU A 134 10.57 1.51 6.46
CA LEU A 134 10.75 0.11 6.86
C LEU A 134 9.53 -0.45 7.61
N GLY A 135 8.75 0.38 8.31
CA GLY A 135 7.47 -0.03 8.89
C GLY A 135 6.48 -0.46 7.82
N VAL A 136 6.41 0.29 6.70
CA VAL A 136 5.49 -0.02 5.58
C VAL A 136 5.87 -1.34 4.89
N THR A 137 7.12 -1.49 4.49
CA THR A 137 7.58 -2.73 3.80
C THR A 137 7.64 -3.92 4.77
N GLY A 138 8.01 -3.66 6.03
CA GLY A 138 8.00 -4.66 7.09
C GLY A 138 6.60 -5.21 7.39
N SER A 139 5.54 -4.40 7.19
CA SER A 139 4.16 -4.86 7.36
C SER A 139 3.82 -6.01 6.40
N ILE A 140 4.25 -5.92 5.15
CA ILE A 140 4.02 -6.99 4.16
C ILE A 140 4.94 -8.19 4.45
N ALA A 141 6.21 -7.94 4.78
CA ALA A 141 7.20 -8.99 5.00
C ALA A 141 6.99 -9.81 6.28
N ALA A 142 6.47 -9.19 7.32
CA ALA A 142 6.28 -9.82 8.63
C ALA A 142 4.85 -9.64 9.18
N GLY A 143 4.26 -8.46 9.05
CA GLY A 143 2.95 -8.15 9.62
C GLY A 143 1.84 -9.00 9.03
N VAL A 144 1.74 -9.05 7.69
CA VAL A 144 0.73 -9.87 6.99
C VAL A 144 0.92 -11.37 7.29
N PRO A 145 2.12 -11.95 7.17
CA PRO A 145 2.33 -13.37 7.51
C PRO A 145 1.96 -13.72 8.96
N VAL A 146 2.39 -12.90 9.91
CA VAL A 146 2.04 -13.10 11.33
C VAL A 146 0.52 -12.99 11.52
N GLY A 147 -0.11 -11.98 10.93
CA GLY A 147 -1.56 -11.81 11.00
C GLY A 147 -2.33 -12.95 10.33
N THR A 148 -1.84 -13.48 9.20
CA THR A 148 -2.40 -14.66 8.52
C THR A 148 -2.31 -15.89 9.41
N TRP A 149 -1.14 -16.13 10.00
CA TRP A 149 -0.93 -17.25 10.92
C TRP A 149 -1.83 -17.13 12.17
N VAL A 150 -1.90 -15.96 12.80
CA VAL A 150 -2.80 -15.70 13.95
C VAL A 150 -4.26 -15.94 13.54
N GLY A 151 -4.66 -15.45 12.38
CA GLY A 151 -6.02 -15.60 11.86
C GLY A 151 -6.41 -17.05 11.59
N SER A 152 -5.48 -17.87 11.12
CA SER A 152 -5.74 -19.30 10.88
C SER A 152 -5.71 -20.13 12.17
N ALA A 153 -4.82 -19.83 13.11
CA ALA A 153 -4.66 -20.59 14.36
C ALA A 153 -5.77 -20.30 15.37
N PHE A 154 -6.23 -19.04 15.46
CA PHE A 154 -7.15 -18.55 16.48
C PHE A 154 -8.44 -17.91 15.92
N GLY A 155 -8.63 -18.00 14.60
CA GLY A 155 -9.71 -17.33 13.87
C GLY A 155 -9.37 -15.88 13.47
N TRP A 156 -9.93 -15.41 12.35
CA TRP A 156 -9.65 -14.09 11.79
C TRP A 156 -9.89 -12.92 12.77
N ARG A 157 -10.80 -13.09 13.73
CA ARG A 157 -11.06 -12.11 14.80
C ARG A 157 -9.86 -11.87 15.70
N ALA A 158 -9.03 -12.91 15.92
CA ALA A 158 -7.80 -12.79 16.69
C ALA A 158 -6.77 -11.87 16.00
N THR A 159 -6.79 -11.79 14.66
CA THR A 159 -5.95 -10.84 13.92
C THR A 159 -6.33 -9.40 14.25
N PHE A 160 -7.61 -9.05 14.27
CA PHE A 160 -8.07 -7.72 14.67
C PHE A 160 -7.79 -7.43 16.16
N THR A 161 -7.91 -8.43 17.03
CA THR A 161 -7.49 -8.31 18.43
C THR A 161 -6.00 -8.00 18.53
N ALA A 162 -5.16 -8.70 17.78
CA ALA A 162 -3.72 -8.44 17.73
C ALA A 162 -3.42 -7.02 17.22
N MET A 163 -4.15 -6.53 16.20
CA MET A 163 -4.02 -5.14 15.71
C MET A 163 -4.44 -4.13 16.78
N ALA A 164 -5.51 -4.38 17.52
CA ALA A 164 -5.94 -3.52 18.61
C ALA A 164 -4.88 -3.46 19.73
N VAL A 165 -4.33 -4.60 20.13
CA VAL A 165 -3.27 -4.67 21.17
C VAL A 165 -2.00 -3.98 20.66
N ALA A 166 -1.54 -4.28 19.46
CA ALA A 166 -0.37 -3.64 18.88
C ALA A 166 -0.57 -2.12 18.75
N GLY A 167 -1.75 -1.69 18.30
CA GLY A 167 -2.13 -0.27 18.22
C GLY A 167 -2.10 0.42 19.59
N ALA A 168 -2.58 -0.25 20.65
CA ALA A 168 -2.54 0.27 22.02
C ALA A 168 -1.10 0.42 22.54
N LEU A 169 -0.22 -0.55 22.24
CA LEU A 169 1.20 -0.46 22.60
C LEU A 169 1.89 0.69 21.85
N VAL A 170 1.58 0.85 20.56
CA VAL A 170 2.09 1.96 19.75
C VAL A 170 1.56 3.30 20.26
N LEU A 171 0.28 3.38 20.62
CA LEU A 171 -0.31 4.59 21.23
C LEU A 171 0.46 4.99 22.49
N LEU A 172 0.74 4.03 23.38
CA LEU A 172 1.53 4.26 24.58
C LEU A 172 2.95 4.73 24.23
N ALA A 173 3.62 4.05 23.30
CA ALA A 173 4.97 4.41 22.86
C ALA A 173 5.04 5.82 22.28
N VAL A 174 4.09 6.18 21.41
CA VAL A 174 3.98 7.53 20.82
C VAL A 174 3.72 8.56 21.91
N PHE A 175 2.78 8.27 22.83
CA PHE A 175 2.43 9.19 23.90
C PHE A 175 3.61 9.47 24.86
N VAL A 176 4.45 8.47 25.14
CA VAL A 176 5.60 8.61 26.04
C VAL A 176 6.82 9.23 25.34
N THR A 177 7.07 8.87 24.09
CA THR A 177 8.35 9.20 23.44
C THR A 177 8.30 10.43 22.54
N LEU A 178 7.11 10.80 22.02
CA LEU A 178 7.03 11.90 21.06
C LEU A 178 7.33 13.25 21.73
N PRO A 179 8.28 14.03 21.23
CA PRO A 179 8.57 15.37 21.74
C PRO A 179 7.36 16.28 21.57
N ARG A 180 7.18 17.19 22.53
CA ARG A 180 6.17 18.25 22.41
C ARG A 180 6.55 19.17 21.27
N GLN A 181 5.67 19.36 20.32
CA GLN A 181 5.90 20.24 19.18
C GLN A 181 5.44 21.66 19.53
N ASN A 182 6.31 22.63 19.34
CA ASN A 182 5.99 24.04 19.47
C ASN A 182 5.78 24.61 18.07
N GLY A 183 4.56 25.01 17.77
CA GLY A 183 4.15 25.69 16.54
C GLY A 183 3.43 24.80 15.51
N PRO A 184 2.57 25.43 14.67
CA PRO A 184 1.85 24.77 13.60
C PRO A 184 2.80 24.40 12.45
N ASP A 185 2.47 23.34 11.73
CA ASP A 185 3.09 23.04 10.44
C ASP A 185 2.59 24.03 9.36
N GLU A 186 3.38 24.18 8.29
CA GLU A 186 2.90 24.85 7.08
C GLU A 186 1.65 24.13 6.59
N THR A 187 0.57 24.91 6.41
CA THR A 187 -0.71 24.37 5.95
C THR A 187 -0.64 24.13 4.44
N PRO A 188 -0.66 22.87 3.97
CA PRO A 188 -0.78 22.63 2.54
C PRO A 188 -2.13 23.15 2.05
N VAL A 189 -2.15 23.81 0.89
CA VAL A 189 -3.38 24.35 0.29
C VAL A 189 -3.90 23.32 -0.72
N LEU A 190 -5.05 22.73 -0.46
CA LEU A 190 -5.65 21.70 -1.33
C LEU A 190 -5.80 22.19 -2.78
N ARG A 191 -6.16 23.46 -2.98
CA ARG A 191 -6.28 24.07 -4.31
C ARG A 191 -4.95 24.04 -5.09
N GLU A 192 -3.83 24.26 -4.42
CA GLU A 192 -2.51 24.22 -5.05
C GLU A 192 -2.14 22.78 -5.43
N GLN A 193 -2.47 21.80 -4.59
CA GLN A 193 -2.29 20.38 -4.90
C GLN A 193 -3.06 20.02 -6.17
N LEU A 194 -4.34 20.39 -6.27
CA LEU A 194 -5.18 20.08 -7.43
C LEU A 194 -4.73 20.83 -8.69
N ARG A 195 -4.16 22.04 -8.58
CA ARG A 195 -3.66 22.80 -9.73
C ARG A 195 -2.53 22.07 -10.49
N ILE A 196 -1.78 21.23 -9.81
CA ILE A 196 -0.70 20.44 -10.44
C ILE A 196 -1.25 19.43 -11.45
N LEU A 197 -2.49 18.95 -11.26
CA LEU A 197 -3.16 18.04 -12.19
C LEU A 197 -3.38 18.66 -13.59
N GLY A 198 -3.31 19.98 -13.72
CA GLY A 198 -3.32 20.67 -15.00
C GLY A 198 -2.06 20.44 -15.86
N ARG A 199 -0.98 19.94 -15.27
CA ARG A 199 0.27 19.63 -16.00
C ARG A 199 0.20 18.20 -16.56
N ARG A 200 0.01 18.07 -17.89
CA ARG A 200 -0.16 16.77 -18.59
C ARG A 200 0.88 15.70 -18.20
N PRO A 201 2.22 15.98 -18.19
CA PRO A 201 3.21 14.94 -17.85
C PRO A 201 3.04 14.40 -16.42
N ILE A 202 2.67 15.27 -15.47
CA ILE A 202 2.43 14.88 -14.08
C ILE A 202 1.14 14.07 -13.97
N LEU A 203 0.05 14.54 -14.54
CA LEU A 203 -1.23 13.84 -14.54
C LEU A 203 -1.11 12.43 -15.13
N LEU A 204 -0.47 12.31 -16.31
CA LEU A 204 -0.25 11.00 -16.95
C LEU A 204 0.65 10.09 -16.10
N GLY A 205 1.67 10.64 -15.43
CA GLY A 205 2.52 9.88 -14.50
C GLY A 205 1.75 9.37 -13.27
N LEU A 206 0.89 10.20 -12.70
CA LEU A 206 0.01 9.82 -11.58
C LEU A 206 -1.01 8.77 -12.00
N LEU A 207 -1.62 8.91 -13.18
CA LEU A 207 -2.55 7.93 -13.73
C LEU A 207 -1.83 6.61 -14.05
N ALA A 208 -0.62 6.65 -14.59
CA ALA A 208 0.17 5.44 -14.83
C ALA A 208 0.45 4.68 -13.53
N ASN A 209 0.80 5.40 -12.45
CA ASN A 209 0.97 4.78 -11.14
C ASN A 209 -0.34 4.21 -10.59
N CYS A 210 -1.44 4.95 -10.68
CA CYS A 210 -2.75 4.48 -10.24
C CYS A 210 -3.15 3.18 -10.95
N VAL A 211 -3.01 3.14 -12.28
CA VAL A 211 -3.33 1.96 -13.10
C VAL A 211 -2.39 0.78 -12.79
N LEU A 212 -1.09 1.03 -12.59
CA LEU A 212 -0.13 0.01 -12.16
C LEU A 212 -0.51 -0.59 -10.80
N MET A 213 -0.86 0.28 -9.84
CA MET A 213 -1.28 -0.14 -8.51
C MET A 213 -2.60 -0.92 -8.55
N THR A 214 -3.51 -0.59 -9.46
CA THR A 214 -4.75 -1.35 -9.67
C THR A 214 -4.44 -2.83 -9.94
N GLY A 215 -3.56 -3.13 -10.89
CA GLY A 215 -3.18 -4.52 -11.19
C GLY A 215 -2.39 -5.20 -10.08
N SER A 216 -1.37 -4.53 -9.53
CA SER A 216 -0.52 -5.10 -8.49
C SER A 216 -1.30 -5.38 -7.19
N MET A 217 -2.15 -4.45 -6.76
CA MET A 217 -2.90 -4.60 -5.52
C MET A 217 -4.12 -5.52 -5.67
N MET A 218 -4.69 -5.64 -6.87
CA MET A 218 -5.64 -6.70 -7.21
C MET A 218 -5.02 -8.07 -6.92
N MET A 219 -3.83 -8.32 -7.45
CA MET A 219 -3.15 -9.60 -7.24
C MET A 219 -2.77 -9.82 -5.78
N LEU A 220 -2.32 -8.78 -5.06
CA LEU A 220 -2.00 -8.87 -3.63
C LEU A 220 -3.25 -9.21 -2.79
N THR A 221 -4.37 -8.52 -3.04
CA THR A 221 -5.63 -8.70 -2.29
C THR A 221 -6.17 -10.12 -2.40
N TYR A 222 -6.07 -10.70 -3.60
CA TYR A 222 -6.60 -12.06 -3.87
C TYR A 222 -5.49 -13.11 -4.02
N LEU A 223 -4.30 -12.85 -3.49
CA LEU A 223 -3.18 -13.79 -3.56
C LEU A 223 -3.47 -15.09 -2.79
N ALA A 224 -4.07 -14.99 -1.60
CA ALA A 224 -4.42 -16.16 -0.80
C ALA A 224 -5.44 -17.07 -1.50
N PRO A 225 -6.58 -16.58 -2.03
CA PRO A 225 -7.48 -17.34 -2.90
C PRO A 225 -6.80 -17.95 -4.13
N TYR A 226 -5.94 -17.17 -4.79
CA TYR A 226 -5.20 -17.67 -5.95
C TYR A 226 -4.29 -18.86 -5.59
N LEU A 227 -3.52 -18.77 -4.52
CA LEU A 227 -2.64 -19.83 -4.06
C LEU A 227 -3.42 -21.08 -3.68
N ALA A 228 -4.52 -20.94 -2.93
CA ALA A 228 -5.36 -22.04 -2.52
C ALA A 228 -5.99 -22.80 -3.71
N ALA A 229 -6.33 -22.08 -4.78
CA ALA A 229 -6.97 -22.68 -5.95
C ALA A 229 -5.98 -23.18 -7.02
N ALA A 230 -4.80 -22.56 -7.14
CA ALA A 230 -3.79 -22.93 -8.14
C ALA A 230 -2.84 -24.04 -7.68
N THR A 231 -2.70 -24.23 -6.38
CA THR A 231 -1.74 -25.13 -5.75
C THR A 231 -2.38 -25.94 -4.63
N THR A 232 -1.57 -26.74 -3.93
CA THR A 232 -1.95 -27.40 -2.67
C THR A 232 -1.53 -26.62 -1.43
N ALA A 233 -1.31 -25.29 -1.57
CA ALA A 233 -0.81 -24.43 -0.49
C ALA A 233 -1.78 -24.35 0.68
N GLY A 234 -1.30 -24.74 1.84
CA GLY A 234 -1.93 -24.50 3.13
C GLY A 234 -1.69 -23.05 3.63
N VAL A 235 -2.01 -22.83 4.90
CA VAL A 235 -1.86 -21.50 5.52
C VAL A 235 -0.39 -21.10 5.65
N GLU A 236 0.47 -22.05 6.01
CA GLU A 236 1.90 -21.79 6.19
C GLU A 236 2.57 -21.37 4.88
N GLU A 237 2.26 -22.03 3.77
CA GLU A 237 2.80 -21.69 2.47
C GLU A 237 2.24 -20.34 1.95
N ARG A 238 0.98 -20.05 2.25
CA ARG A 238 0.40 -18.71 1.95
C ARG A 238 1.13 -17.61 2.72
N ALA A 239 1.32 -17.80 4.04
CA ALA A 239 2.09 -16.87 4.87
C ALA A 239 3.54 -16.72 4.39
N LEU A 240 4.19 -17.83 4.01
CA LEU A 240 5.53 -17.82 3.42
C LEU A 240 5.57 -17.02 2.12
N THR A 241 4.55 -17.12 1.27
CA THR A 241 4.46 -16.35 0.01
C THR A 241 4.43 -14.85 0.29
N PHE A 242 3.62 -14.39 1.25
CA PHE A 242 3.60 -12.98 1.65
C PHE A 242 4.95 -12.52 2.23
N SER A 243 5.58 -13.35 3.09
CA SER A 243 6.91 -13.06 3.64
C SER A 243 7.96 -12.89 2.56
N LEU A 244 8.07 -13.86 1.64
CA LEU A 244 9.04 -13.81 0.56
C LEU A 244 8.79 -12.63 -0.38
N SER A 245 7.52 -12.36 -0.73
CA SER A 245 7.15 -11.23 -1.56
C SER A 245 7.46 -9.89 -0.89
N GLY A 246 7.23 -9.77 0.43
CA GLY A 246 7.56 -8.58 1.20
C GLY A 246 9.07 -8.35 1.34
N ILE A 247 9.84 -9.39 1.63
CA ILE A 247 11.32 -9.33 1.67
C ILE A 247 11.87 -8.94 0.30
N ALA A 248 11.38 -9.58 -0.76
CA ALA A 248 11.74 -9.23 -2.14
C ALA A 248 11.36 -7.78 -2.46
N GLY A 249 10.25 -7.27 -1.90
CA GLY A 249 9.84 -5.86 -2.01
C GLY A 249 10.86 -4.91 -1.40
N ILE A 250 11.42 -5.22 -0.22
CA ILE A 250 12.49 -4.42 0.41
C ILE A 250 13.72 -4.38 -0.50
N VAL A 251 14.14 -5.55 -1.01
CA VAL A 251 15.27 -5.65 -1.95
C VAL A 251 14.93 -4.90 -3.25
N GLY A 252 13.71 -5.01 -3.74
CA GLY A 252 13.21 -4.34 -4.93
C GLY A 252 13.29 -2.81 -4.83
N ILE A 253 12.87 -2.22 -3.71
CA ILE A 253 13.02 -0.77 -3.46
C ILE A 253 14.47 -0.35 -3.54
N TRP A 254 15.36 -1.08 -2.87
CA TRP A 254 16.78 -0.76 -2.82
C TRP A 254 17.43 -0.85 -4.21
N LEU A 255 17.22 -1.95 -4.92
CA LEU A 255 17.74 -2.16 -6.27
C LEU A 255 17.11 -1.19 -7.29
N GLY A 256 15.81 -0.92 -7.17
CA GLY A 256 15.08 0.06 -7.98
C GLY A 256 15.62 1.49 -7.81
N GLY A 257 16.02 1.85 -6.58
CA GLY A 257 16.72 3.12 -6.31
C GLY A 257 18.05 3.19 -7.05
N ILE A 258 18.89 2.18 -6.91
CA ILE A 258 20.19 2.11 -7.64
C ILE A 258 20.00 2.15 -9.16
N ALA A 259 18.99 1.42 -9.67
CA ALA A 259 18.66 1.42 -11.09
C ALA A 259 18.18 2.81 -11.55
N THR A 260 17.39 3.50 -10.75
CA THR A 260 16.92 4.87 -11.04
C THR A 260 18.09 5.84 -11.15
N ASP A 261 19.07 5.76 -10.25
CA ASP A 261 20.26 6.59 -10.29
C ASP A 261 21.15 6.31 -11.52
N LYS A 262 21.26 5.02 -11.93
CA LYS A 262 22.12 4.61 -13.04
C LYS A 262 21.47 4.68 -14.42
N TRP A 263 20.19 4.30 -14.53
CA TRP A 263 19.48 4.16 -15.81
C TRP A 263 18.49 5.29 -16.08
N GLY A 264 18.19 6.08 -15.05
CA GLY A 264 17.12 7.07 -15.04
C GLY A 264 15.76 6.43 -14.75
N ALA A 265 14.82 7.28 -14.32
CA ALA A 265 13.50 6.86 -13.87
C ALA A 265 12.71 6.09 -14.94
N ASP A 266 12.70 6.59 -16.19
CA ASP A 266 11.90 6.00 -17.27
C ASP A 266 12.33 4.58 -17.65
N ARG A 267 13.65 4.31 -17.75
CA ARG A 267 14.14 2.95 -18.06
C ARG A 267 13.88 1.99 -16.93
N THR A 268 14.05 2.46 -15.68
CA THR A 268 13.75 1.68 -14.48
C THR A 268 12.28 1.28 -14.43
N LEU A 269 11.36 2.19 -14.75
CA LEU A 269 9.92 1.92 -14.84
C LEU A 269 9.58 0.93 -15.94
N LEU A 270 10.13 1.11 -17.15
CA LEU A 270 9.90 0.18 -18.27
C LEU A 270 10.32 -1.25 -17.90
N PHE A 271 11.49 -1.42 -17.28
CA PHE A 271 11.97 -2.71 -16.84
C PHE A 271 11.06 -3.32 -15.77
N GLY A 272 10.77 -2.56 -14.70
CA GLY A 272 9.98 -3.06 -13.57
C GLY A 272 8.54 -3.40 -13.95
N ILE A 273 7.87 -2.54 -14.74
CA ILE A 273 6.50 -2.81 -15.20
C ILE A 273 6.49 -3.97 -16.20
N GLY A 274 7.46 -4.05 -17.10
CA GLY A 274 7.63 -5.20 -18.01
C GLY A 274 7.82 -6.51 -17.27
N ALA A 275 8.60 -6.52 -16.18
CA ALA A 275 8.77 -7.69 -15.32
C ALA A 275 7.47 -8.06 -14.58
N ILE A 276 6.66 -7.07 -14.16
CA ILE A 276 5.32 -7.34 -13.60
C ILE A 276 4.44 -8.02 -14.65
N VAL A 277 4.40 -7.53 -15.88
CA VAL A 277 3.63 -8.18 -16.97
C VAL A 277 4.08 -9.62 -17.15
N ALA A 278 5.39 -9.86 -17.23
CA ALA A 278 5.95 -11.20 -17.41
C ALA A 278 5.57 -12.15 -16.25
N THR A 279 5.66 -11.68 -14.99
CA THR A 279 5.27 -12.48 -13.82
C THR A 279 3.77 -12.76 -13.77
N MET A 280 2.92 -11.82 -14.18
CA MET A 280 1.47 -12.02 -14.26
C MET A 280 1.12 -13.05 -15.35
N ILE A 281 1.75 -13.00 -16.51
CA ILE A 281 1.58 -14.00 -17.55
C ILE A 281 2.07 -15.39 -17.08
N ALA A 282 3.19 -15.44 -16.34
CA ALA A 282 3.69 -16.68 -15.76
C ALA A 282 2.72 -17.27 -14.73
N LEU A 283 2.14 -16.46 -13.84
CA LEU A 283 1.12 -16.90 -12.90
C LEU A 283 -0.14 -17.42 -13.63
N TRP A 284 -0.57 -16.74 -14.69
CA TRP A 284 -1.68 -17.24 -15.50
C TRP A 284 -1.36 -18.58 -16.18
N ALA A 285 -0.17 -18.74 -16.74
CA ALA A 285 0.26 -20.01 -17.35
C ALA A 285 0.31 -21.16 -16.32
N LEU A 286 0.80 -20.87 -15.10
CA LEU A 286 0.78 -21.82 -13.99
C LEU A 286 -0.66 -22.18 -13.58
N TRP A 287 -1.56 -21.21 -13.55
CA TRP A 287 -2.98 -21.49 -13.35
C TRP A 287 -3.57 -22.40 -14.42
N ALA A 288 -3.24 -22.18 -15.69
CA ALA A 288 -3.72 -23.00 -16.81
C ALA A 288 -3.20 -24.46 -16.73
N ALA A 289 -2.00 -24.65 -16.16
CA ALA A 289 -1.35 -25.94 -15.98
C ALA A 289 -1.57 -26.58 -14.60
N ARG A 290 -2.60 -26.12 -13.83
CA ARG A 290 -2.84 -26.62 -12.46
C ARG A 290 -3.15 -28.12 -12.38
N PRO A 291 -2.80 -28.82 -11.26
CA PRO A 291 -2.17 -28.25 -10.05
C PRO A 291 -0.74 -27.80 -10.29
N ALA A 292 -0.46 -26.51 -10.04
CA ALA A 292 0.84 -25.91 -10.29
C ALA A 292 1.86 -26.32 -9.20
N PRO A 293 3.13 -26.56 -9.55
CA PRO A 293 4.16 -26.84 -8.56
C PRO A 293 4.35 -25.65 -7.62
N LEU A 294 4.07 -25.84 -6.33
CA LEU A 294 4.13 -24.79 -5.33
C LEU A 294 5.45 -24.00 -5.32
N PRO A 295 6.66 -24.64 -5.40
CA PRO A 295 7.91 -23.88 -5.41
C PRO A 295 8.04 -22.91 -6.60
N VAL A 296 7.47 -23.26 -7.76
CA VAL A 296 7.49 -22.38 -8.95
C VAL A 296 6.57 -21.19 -8.74
N VAL A 297 5.36 -21.42 -8.20
CA VAL A 297 4.43 -20.32 -7.89
C VAL A 297 5.02 -19.38 -6.85
N LEU A 298 5.66 -19.93 -5.80
CA LEU A 298 6.37 -19.14 -4.79
C LEU A 298 7.48 -18.28 -5.41
N ALA A 299 8.30 -18.85 -6.29
CA ALA A 299 9.38 -18.12 -6.95
C ALA A 299 8.83 -16.97 -7.81
N VAL A 300 7.80 -17.22 -8.63
CA VAL A 300 7.19 -16.19 -9.49
C VAL A 300 6.52 -15.10 -8.65
N ALA A 301 5.78 -15.47 -7.60
CA ALA A 301 5.14 -14.50 -6.69
C ALA A 301 6.18 -13.66 -5.93
N THR A 302 7.31 -14.25 -5.54
CA THR A 302 8.43 -13.53 -4.92
C THR A 302 9.04 -12.50 -5.88
N VAL A 303 9.30 -12.88 -7.14
CA VAL A 303 9.80 -11.95 -8.15
C VAL A 303 8.79 -10.83 -8.40
N TRP A 304 7.51 -11.15 -8.52
CA TRP A 304 6.45 -10.14 -8.64
C TRP A 304 6.45 -9.17 -7.46
N GLY A 305 6.51 -9.67 -6.23
CA GLY A 305 6.58 -8.84 -5.02
C GLY A 305 7.76 -7.87 -5.05
N GLY A 306 8.93 -8.33 -5.47
CA GLY A 306 10.11 -7.48 -5.67
C GLY A 306 9.87 -6.39 -6.73
N MET A 307 9.32 -6.76 -7.88
CA MET A 307 9.07 -5.82 -8.98
C MET A 307 7.93 -4.84 -8.70
N ALA A 308 6.94 -5.21 -7.90
CA ALA A 308 5.88 -4.30 -7.47
C ALA A 308 6.45 -3.07 -6.72
N PHE A 309 7.45 -3.27 -5.89
CA PHE A 309 8.10 -2.20 -5.11
C PHE A 309 9.30 -1.55 -5.82
N TRP A 310 9.94 -2.24 -6.78
CA TRP A 310 11.02 -1.71 -7.63
C TRP A 310 10.67 -0.37 -8.28
N ASN A 311 9.41 -0.17 -8.68
CA ASN A 311 8.96 1.01 -9.39
C ASN A 311 8.83 2.25 -8.50
N SER A 312 8.73 2.09 -7.17
CA SER A 312 8.44 3.19 -6.24
C SER A 312 9.48 4.31 -6.27
N PRO A 313 10.80 4.06 -6.18
CA PRO A 313 11.82 5.12 -6.27
C PRO A 313 11.78 5.86 -7.60
N ALA A 314 11.58 5.12 -8.70
CA ALA A 314 11.57 5.70 -10.05
C ALA A 314 10.35 6.61 -10.28
N ILE A 315 9.16 6.22 -9.79
CA ILE A 315 7.96 7.06 -9.84
C ILE A 315 8.19 8.36 -9.05
N GLN A 316 8.72 8.25 -7.83
CA GLN A 316 8.97 9.40 -6.97
C GLN A 316 10.02 10.35 -7.57
N ALA A 317 11.13 9.82 -8.09
CA ALA A 317 12.16 10.60 -8.75
C ALA A 317 11.62 11.33 -9.99
N ARG A 318 10.84 10.63 -10.83
CA ARG A 318 10.21 11.22 -12.01
C ARG A 318 9.25 12.36 -11.64
N LEU A 319 8.38 12.13 -10.69
CA LEU A 319 7.44 13.16 -10.22
C LEU A 319 8.16 14.35 -9.59
N HIS A 320 9.23 14.11 -8.82
CA HIS A 320 10.05 15.16 -8.23
C HIS A 320 10.67 16.05 -9.32
N LEU A 321 11.25 15.47 -10.35
CA LEU A 321 11.87 16.21 -11.46
C LEU A 321 10.83 17.02 -12.25
N LEU A 322 9.67 16.44 -12.57
CA LEU A 322 8.61 17.09 -13.33
C LEU A 322 7.90 18.22 -12.56
N ALA A 323 7.76 18.06 -11.27
CA ALA A 323 7.04 19.02 -10.42
C ALA A 323 7.92 20.18 -9.94
N GLY A 324 9.24 19.98 -9.81
CA GLY A 324 10.18 21.00 -9.33
C GLY A 324 9.82 21.51 -7.93
N PRO A 325 9.64 22.83 -7.74
CA PRO A 325 9.36 23.42 -6.43
C PRO A 325 8.08 22.89 -5.74
N VAL A 326 7.14 22.34 -6.52
CA VAL A 326 5.87 21.78 -6.02
C VAL A 326 5.88 20.26 -5.93
N SER A 327 7.07 19.65 -5.84
CA SER A 327 7.23 18.19 -5.78
C SER A 327 6.53 17.54 -4.58
N GLY A 328 6.51 18.21 -3.43
CA GLY A 328 5.80 17.71 -2.25
C GLY A 328 4.31 17.45 -2.50
N GLN A 329 3.65 18.37 -3.23
CA GLN A 329 2.24 18.22 -3.60
C GLN A 329 2.03 17.10 -4.63
N ALA A 330 2.94 16.94 -5.60
CA ALA A 330 2.87 15.86 -6.57
C ALA A 330 3.02 14.49 -5.91
N LEU A 331 3.92 14.35 -4.93
CA LEU A 331 4.11 13.12 -4.15
C LEU A 331 2.92 12.81 -3.25
N ALA A 332 2.27 13.84 -2.67
CA ALA A 332 1.03 13.65 -1.91
C ALA A 332 -0.10 13.11 -2.80
N LEU A 333 -0.28 13.69 -4.00
CA LEU A 333 -1.23 13.18 -4.99
C LEU A 333 -0.89 11.76 -5.47
N ASN A 334 0.39 11.43 -5.58
CA ASN A 334 0.82 10.07 -5.91
C ASN A 334 0.39 9.06 -4.85
N THR A 335 0.46 9.41 -3.57
CA THR A 335 -0.04 8.56 -2.48
C THR A 335 -1.55 8.35 -2.60
N SER A 336 -2.32 9.42 -2.85
CA SER A 336 -3.77 9.29 -3.09
C SER A 336 -4.07 8.46 -4.33
N GLY A 337 -3.32 8.63 -5.42
CA GLY A 337 -3.43 7.81 -6.63
C GLY A 337 -3.10 6.34 -6.39
N THR A 338 -2.11 6.06 -5.55
CA THR A 338 -1.78 4.68 -5.13
C THR A 338 -2.96 4.03 -4.42
N TYR A 339 -3.52 4.68 -3.40
CA TYR A 339 -4.68 4.14 -2.67
C TYR A 339 -5.95 4.04 -3.53
N LEU A 340 -6.14 4.98 -4.46
CA LEU A 340 -7.21 4.86 -5.46
C LEU A 340 -7.01 3.62 -6.34
N GLY A 341 -5.78 3.37 -6.79
CA GLY A 341 -5.42 2.15 -7.52
C GLY A 341 -5.67 0.87 -6.71
N VAL A 342 -5.29 0.86 -5.42
CA VAL A 342 -5.59 -0.26 -4.50
C VAL A 342 -7.10 -0.52 -4.42
N SER A 343 -7.89 0.54 -4.22
CA SER A 343 -9.34 0.46 -4.14
C SER A 343 -9.98 -0.11 -5.41
N ILE A 344 -9.60 0.44 -6.57
CA ILE A 344 -10.08 -0.04 -7.87
C ILE A 344 -9.64 -1.49 -8.10
N GLY A 345 -8.41 -1.83 -7.75
CA GLY A 345 -7.86 -3.18 -7.88
C GLY A 345 -8.61 -4.21 -7.05
N ALA A 346 -8.90 -3.90 -5.79
CA ALA A 346 -9.68 -4.78 -4.91
C ALA A 346 -11.13 -4.94 -5.42
N ALA A 347 -11.78 -3.84 -5.85
CA ALA A 347 -13.13 -3.86 -6.38
C ALA A 347 -13.23 -4.68 -7.68
N LEU A 348 -12.40 -4.37 -8.67
CA LEU A 348 -12.41 -5.06 -9.96
C LEU A 348 -11.90 -6.50 -9.84
N GLY A 349 -10.98 -6.78 -8.91
CA GLY A 349 -10.54 -8.13 -8.61
C GLY A 349 -11.65 -9.00 -8.06
N GLY A 350 -12.50 -8.45 -7.17
CA GLY A 350 -13.68 -9.14 -6.68
C GLY A 350 -14.70 -9.45 -7.78
N LEU A 351 -14.91 -8.50 -8.70
CA LEU A 351 -15.78 -8.72 -9.87
C LEU A 351 -15.18 -9.76 -10.84
N ALA A 352 -13.87 -9.72 -11.09
CA ALA A 352 -13.17 -10.71 -11.92
C ALA A 352 -13.27 -12.11 -11.31
N LEU A 353 -13.07 -12.21 -9.99
CA LEU A 353 -13.17 -13.45 -9.24
C LEU A 353 -14.57 -14.06 -9.32
N SER A 354 -15.62 -13.26 -9.07
CA SER A 354 -17.01 -13.73 -9.08
C SER A 354 -17.53 -14.05 -10.49
N GLY A 355 -17.07 -13.33 -11.51
CA GLY A 355 -17.51 -13.51 -12.90
C GLY A 355 -16.75 -14.57 -13.69
N HIS A 356 -15.44 -14.67 -13.49
CA HIS A 356 -14.55 -15.49 -14.33
C HIS A 356 -13.63 -16.41 -13.52
N GLY A 357 -13.73 -16.37 -12.19
CA GLY A 357 -12.92 -17.16 -11.27
C GLY A 357 -11.49 -16.62 -11.09
N VAL A 358 -10.76 -17.27 -10.19
CA VAL A 358 -9.43 -16.87 -9.72
C VAL A 358 -8.39 -16.73 -10.86
N GLY A 359 -8.51 -17.56 -11.89
CA GLY A 359 -7.59 -17.57 -13.04
C GLY A 359 -7.61 -16.30 -13.88
N ALA A 360 -8.68 -15.48 -13.79
CA ALA A 360 -8.76 -14.21 -14.49
C ALA A 360 -7.88 -13.11 -13.86
N LEU A 361 -7.55 -13.23 -12.57
CA LEU A 361 -6.84 -12.20 -11.82
C LEU A 361 -5.46 -11.85 -12.43
N PRO A 362 -4.57 -12.83 -12.73
CA PRO A 362 -3.26 -12.49 -13.30
C PRO A 362 -3.34 -11.82 -14.66
N LEU A 363 -4.25 -12.25 -15.56
CA LEU A 363 -4.42 -11.63 -16.88
C LEU A 363 -4.98 -10.21 -16.77
N THR A 364 -5.95 -10.00 -15.90
CA THR A 364 -6.51 -8.67 -15.64
C THR A 364 -5.42 -7.74 -15.10
N ALA A 365 -4.62 -8.22 -14.14
CA ALA A 365 -3.49 -7.47 -13.59
C ALA A 365 -2.41 -7.15 -14.65
N ALA A 366 -2.11 -8.10 -15.55
CA ALA A 366 -1.23 -7.87 -16.69
C ALA A 366 -1.76 -6.78 -17.62
N GLY A 367 -3.08 -6.77 -17.89
CA GLY A 367 -3.74 -5.74 -18.70
C GLY A 367 -3.58 -4.34 -18.07
N PHE A 368 -3.74 -4.20 -16.76
CA PHE A 368 -3.49 -2.93 -16.07
C PHE A 368 -2.01 -2.52 -16.15
N ALA A 369 -1.07 -3.44 -15.98
CA ALA A 369 0.36 -3.14 -16.10
C ALA A 369 0.72 -2.68 -17.54
N LEU A 370 0.15 -3.30 -18.56
CA LEU A 370 0.29 -2.84 -19.95
C LEU A 370 -0.32 -1.45 -20.17
N GLY A 371 -1.51 -1.19 -19.61
CA GLY A 371 -2.13 0.13 -19.62
C GLY A 371 -1.25 1.21 -18.97
N ALA A 372 -0.58 0.86 -17.88
CA ALA A 372 0.38 1.75 -17.21
C ALA A 372 1.60 2.05 -18.10
N LEU A 373 2.11 1.08 -18.86
CA LEU A 373 3.19 1.30 -19.84
C LEU A 373 2.76 2.26 -20.94
N VAL A 374 1.54 2.12 -21.47
CA VAL A 374 0.98 3.01 -22.48
C VAL A 374 0.88 4.45 -21.96
N LEU A 375 0.33 4.63 -20.75
CA LEU A 375 0.24 5.93 -20.09
C LEU A 375 1.61 6.56 -19.85
N LEU A 376 2.60 5.75 -19.45
CA LEU A 376 3.97 6.21 -19.27
C LEU A 376 4.60 6.66 -20.59
N ALA A 377 4.34 5.95 -21.68
CA ALA A 377 4.81 6.36 -23.03
C ALA A 377 4.24 7.72 -23.43
N PHE A 378 2.94 7.95 -23.24
CA PHE A 378 2.31 9.26 -23.49
C PHE A 378 2.85 10.35 -22.54
N ALA A 379 3.13 10.02 -21.28
CA ALA A 379 3.72 10.96 -20.34
C ALA A 379 5.11 11.43 -20.80
N ARG A 380 5.92 10.55 -21.38
CA ARG A 380 7.25 10.87 -21.95
C ARG A 380 7.15 11.77 -23.17
N GLN A 381 6.23 11.49 -24.10
CA GLN A 381 6.00 12.33 -25.27
C GLN A 381 5.54 13.74 -24.88
N ALA A 382 4.67 13.87 -23.90
CA ALA A 382 4.21 15.16 -23.40
C ALA A 382 5.33 15.98 -22.74
N ASP A 383 6.31 15.32 -22.11
CA ASP A 383 7.46 15.97 -21.51
C ASP A 383 8.42 16.52 -22.55
N THR A 384 8.78 15.73 -23.57
CA THR A 384 9.62 16.16 -24.71
C THR A 384 9.01 17.33 -25.48
N ALA A 385 7.71 17.32 -25.73
CA ALA A 385 7.01 18.41 -26.39
C ALA A 385 7.07 19.72 -25.59
N THR A 386 6.99 19.64 -24.26
CA THR A 386 7.08 20.81 -23.36
C THR A 386 8.50 21.41 -23.34
N HIS A 387 9.53 20.58 -23.45
CA HIS A 387 10.92 21.04 -23.53
C HIS A 387 11.30 21.69 -24.88
N GLN A 388 10.66 21.28 -25.98
CA GLN A 388 10.88 21.85 -27.31
C GLN A 388 10.21 23.21 -27.49
N MET A 389 9.19 23.53 -26.70
CA MET A 389 8.46 24.83 -26.75
C MET A 389 9.02 25.92 -25.81
N ARG A 390 10.05 25.59 -25.02
CA ARG A 390 10.77 26.54 -24.15
C ARG A 390 12.14 26.88 -24.74
#